data_a45fbeb44ae3e760447b25243b5249bf
#
_entry.id   a45fbeb44ae3e760447b25243b5249bf
#
_cell.length_a   1.000
_cell.length_b   1.000
_cell.length_c   1.000
_cell.angle_alpha   90.00
_cell.angle_beta   90.00
_cell.angle_gamma   90.00
#
_symmetry.space_group_name_H-M   'P 1'
#
loop_
_entity.id
_entity.type
_entity.pdbx_description
1 polymer ?
#
loop_
_entity_poly.entity_id
_entity_poly.type
_entity_poly.pdbx_seq_one_letter_code
_entity_poly.pdbx_strand_id
1 'polypeptide(L)'
;KNIMILPGCANASDIEAALSFGLTTVKFFPAEPLGGLKMIKALAAPYVNVNFMPTGGVKENNICDYLAYDRIVACGGTWMIDSKLIANGEFDKIKELTQNAVKTMLGLKLDHVGINATPSTSEGIANEMAGLLQCDVRATSKSFFAGETVEVMNENGRGTHGHICYTVNSVDRAVRYFEARGYKFVEETKQFDAKGHLK
;
A
#
# COMPACT_ATOMS: atom_id res chain seq x y z
N LYS A 1 5.39 30.03 12.92
CA LYS A 1 5.92 28.67 12.67
C LYS A 1 4.89 27.95 11.80
N ASN A 2 5.29 27.49 10.62
CA ASN A 2 4.45 26.62 9.79
C ASN A 2 4.44 25.22 10.41
N ILE A 3 3.39 24.91 11.16
CA ILE A 3 3.18 23.59 11.78
C ILE A 3 1.91 23.01 11.15
N MET A 4 2.00 21.78 10.65
CA MET A 4 0.83 21.04 10.17
C MET A 4 -0.09 20.73 11.35
N ILE A 5 -1.37 21.03 11.20
CA ILE A 5 -2.41 20.74 12.19
C ILE A 5 -3.43 19.80 11.54
N LEU A 6 -3.78 18.73 12.23
CA LEU A 6 -4.86 17.83 11.88
C LEU A 6 -5.94 17.90 12.96
N PRO A 7 -6.98 18.75 12.78
CA PRO A 7 -8.01 18.95 13.80
C PRO A 7 -8.82 17.66 13.99
N GLY A 8 -9.19 17.37 15.24
CA GLY A 8 -10.09 16.27 15.57
C GLY A 8 -11.52 16.62 15.19
N CYS A 9 -12.13 15.79 14.36
CA CYS A 9 -13.51 15.93 13.90
C CYS A 9 -14.28 14.63 14.14
N ALA A 10 -15.52 14.75 14.60
CA ALA A 10 -16.41 13.63 14.85
C ALA A 10 -17.71 13.71 14.01
N ASN A 11 -18.01 14.86 13.41
CA ASN A 11 -19.24 15.17 12.71
C ASN A 11 -19.04 16.26 11.63
N ALA A 12 -20.10 16.59 10.91
CA ALA A 12 -20.08 17.58 9.83
C ALA A 12 -19.71 19.00 10.32
N SER A 13 -20.22 19.42 11.48
CA SER A 13 -19.94 20.77 12.01
C SER A 13 -18.46 20.95 12.33
N ASP A 14 -17.80 19.91 12.85
CA ASP A 14 -16.35 19.94 13.11
C ASP A 14 -15.57 20.05 11.80
N ILE A 15 -16.00 19.35 10.74
CA ILE A 15 -15.39 19.43 9.41
C ILE A 15 -15.54 20.84 8.84
N GLU A 16 -16.73 21.44 8.93
CA GLU A 16 -16.96 22.80 8.46
C GLU A 16 -16.13 23.82 9.23
N ALA A 17 -15.99 23.64 10.55
CA ALA A 17 -15.09 24.47 11.35
C ALA A 17 -13.63 24.32 10.87
N ALA A 18 -13.15 23.11 10.58
CA ALA A 18 -11.81 22.89 10.03
C ALA A 18 -11.63 23.59 8.68
N LEU A 19 -12.63 23.47 7.79
CA LEU A 19 -12.61 24.09 6.47
C LEU A 19 -12.61 25.62 6.54
N SER A 20 -13.25 26.24 7.54
CA SER A 20 -13.23 27.69 7.73
C SER A 20 -11.81 28.25 8.04
N PHE A 21 -10.89 27.39 8.50
CA PHE A 21 -9.47 27.67 8.69
C PHE A 21 -8.60 27.21 7.51
N GLY A 22 -9.20 26.76 6.40
CA GLY A 22 -8.47 26.24 5.24
C GLY A 22 -7.84 24.87 5.45
N LEU A 23 -8.25 24.12 6.50
CA LEU A 23 -7.73 22.80 6.80
C LEU A 23 -8.56 21.72 6.10
N THR A 24 -7.98 21.05 5.12
CA THR A 24 -8.65 20.03 4.28
C THR A 24 -8.30 18.59 4.67
N THR A 25 -7.45 18.40 5.67
CA THR A 25 -7.16 17.08 6.23
C THR A 25 -7.52 17.09 7.71
N VAL A 26 -8.40 16.17 8.11
CA VAL A 26 -8.94 16.09 9.47
C VAL A 26 -8.66 14.74 10.13
N LYS A 27 -8.45 14.73 11.43
CA LYS A 27 -8.38 13.52 12.24
C LYS A 27 -9.81 13.10 12.60
N PHE A 28 -10.27 11.94 12.13
CA PHE A 28 -11.56 11.39 12.53
C PHE A 28 -11.39 10.56 13.81
N PHE A 29 -12.00 11.01 14.91
CA PHE A 29 -11.79 10.39 16.23
C PHE A 29 -13.03 10.52 17.13
N PRO A 30 -13.37 9.47 17.90
CA PRO A 30 -12.84 8.09 17.84
C PRO A 30 -13.46 7.30 16.68
N ALA A 31 -12.63 6.76 15.78
CA ALA A 31 -13.10 6.27 14.48
C ALA A 31 -14.09 5.08 14.60
N GLU A 32 -13.69 3.97 15.21
CA GLU A 32 -14.53 2.77 15.30
C GLU A 32 -15.83 3.02 16.12
N PRO A 33 -15.79 3.67 17.30
CA PRO A 33 -17.00 3.96 18.05
C PRO A 33 -18.02 4.85 17.30
N LEU A 34 -17.56 5.68 16.36
CA LEU A 34 -18.42 6.55 15.55
C LEU A 34 -18.89 5.88 14.24
N GLY A 35 -18.62 4.60 14.03
CA GLY A 35 -19.06 3.85 12.85
C GLY A 35 -18.00 3.63 11.80
N GLY A 36 -16.72 3.92 12.11
CA GLY A 36 -15.57 3.54 11.33
C GLY A 36 -15.57 4.05 9.90
N LEU A 37 -15.09 3.23 8.98
CA LEU A 37 -14.98 3.56 7.56
C LEU A 37 -16.34 3.89 6.92
N LYS A 38 -17.43 3.28 7.40
CA LYS A 38 -18.78 3.56 6.89
C LYS A 38 -19.18 5.02 7.18
N MET A 39 -18.93 5.50 8.39
CA MET A 39 -19.21 6.89 8.76
C MET A 39 -18.30 7.87 8.00
N ILE A 40 -17.01 7.55 7.86
CA ILE A 40 -16.08 8.38 7.07
C ILE A 40 -16.57 8.53 5.64
N LYS A 41 -17.01 7.45 4.98
CA LYS A 41 -17.56 7.49 3.61
C LYS A 41 -18.81 8.35 3.53
N ALA A 42 -19.70 8.28 4.52
CA ALA A 42 -20.90 9.10 4.57
C ALA A 42 -20.56 10.61 4.73
N LEU A 43 -19.63 10.94 5.61
CA LEU A 43 -19.15 12.32 5.78
C LEU A 43 -18.39 12.81 4.55
N ALA A 44 -17.57 11.98 3.92
CA ALA A 44 -16.78 12.35 2.75
C ALA A 44 -17.63 12.67 1.51
N ALA A 45 -18.86 12.16 1.42
CA ALA A 45 -19.72 12.36 0.27
C ALA A 45 -20.02 13.85 -0.03
N PRO A 46 -20.46 14.69 0.93
CA PRO A 46 -20.63 16.12 0.70
C PRO A 46 -19.31 16.90 0.72
N TYR A 47 -18.27 16.41 1.39
CA TYR A 47 -16.98 17.10 1.55
C TYR A 47 -15.92 16.55 0.60
N VAL A 48 -16.10 16.74 -0.70
CA VAL A 48 -15.29 16.13 -1.77
C VAL A 48 -13.78 16.45 -1.69
N ASN A 49 -13.37 17.53 -1.04
CA ASN A 49 -11.98 17.95 -0.92
C ASN A 49 -11.37 17.67 0.48
N VAL A 50 -12.10 16.97 1.38
CA VAL A 50 -11.60 16.67 2.72
C VAL A 50 -10.98 15.28 2.76
N ASN A 51 -9.78 15.16 3.31
CA ASN A 51 -9.10 13.91 3.59
C ASN A 51 -9.16 13.58 5.09
N PHE A 52 -9.04 12.31 5.40
CA PHE A 52 -9.25 11.82 6.76
C PHE A 52 -8.02 11.06 7.27
N MET A 53 -7.77 11.19 8.57
CA MET A 53 -6.84 10.35 9.33
C MET A 53 -7.62 9.72 10.49
N PRO A 54 -8.21 8.53 10.31
CA PRO A 54 -8.91 7.83 11.38
C PRO A 54 -7.97 7.43 12.51
N THR A 55 -8.45 7.60 13.72
CA THR A 55 -7.76 7.22 14.95
C THR A 55 -8.79 6.74 15.98
N GLY A 56 -8.44 5.76 16.79
CA GLY A 56 -9.35 5.18 17.78
C GLY A 56 -10.04 3.93 17.25
N GLY A 57 -9.55 2.77 17.68
CA GLY A 57 -10.03 1.46 17.26
C GLY A 57 -9.40 0.92 15.97
N VAL A 58 -8.53 1.69 15.31
CA VAL A 58 -7.72 1.16 14.20
C VAL A 58 -6.71 0.16 14.74
N LYS A 59 -6.65 -1.01 14.11
CA LYS A 59 -5.81 -2.16 14.48
C LYS A 59 -5.24 -2.83 13.24
N GLU A 60 -4.39 -3.83 13.44
CA GLU A 60 -3.78 -4.61 12.36
C GLU A 60 -4.81 -5.25 11.42
N ASN A 61 -5.93 -5.73 11.96
CA ASN A 61 -6.97 -6.42 11.20
C ASN A 61 -7.89 -5.51 10.37
N ASN A 62 -7.88 -4.20 10.57
CA ASN A 62 -8.74 -3.26 9.83
C ASN A 62 -7.99 -2.10 9.15
N ILE A 63 -6.69 -1.94 9.40
CA ILE A 63 -5.90 -0.84 8.83
C ILE A 63 -5.89 -0.86 7.30
N CYS A 64 -5.86 -2.03 6.67
CA CYS A 64 -5.86 -2.15 5.21
C CYS A 64 -7.18 -1.68 4.61
N ASP A 65 -8.32 -1.97 5.24
CA ASP A 65 -9.65 -1.54 4.78
C ASP A 65 -9.76 -0.01 4.81
N TYR A 66 -9.27 0.62 5.88
CA TYR A 66 -9.18 2.07 5.95
C TYR A 66 -8.29 2.63 4.85
N LEU A 67 -7.07 2.14 4.73
CA LEU A 67 -6.07 2.65 3.79
C LEU A 67 -6.39 2.34 2.31
N ALA A 68 -7.33 1.45 2.03
CA ALA A 68 -7.85 1.21 0.69
C ALA A 68 -8.82 2.30 0.20
N TYR A 69 -9.29 3.18 1.10
CA TYR A 69 -10.16 4.29 0.71
C TYR A 69 -9.33 5.53 0.38
N ASP A 70 -9.43 6.01 -0.86
CA ASP A 70 -8.60 7.10 -1.44
C ASP A 70 -8.55 8.38 -0.59
N ARG A 71 -9.58 8.61 0.25
CA ARG A 71 -9.68 9.81 1.10
C ARG A 71 -8.98 9.66 2.45
N ILE A 72 -8.37 8.49 2.71
CA ILE A 72 -7.60 8.26 3.95
C ILE A 72 -6.11 8.36 3.65
N VAL A 73 -5.49 9.41 4.20
CA VAL A 73 -4.08 9.71 3.97
C VAL A 73 -3.15 8.98 4.95
N ALA A 74 -3.64 8.67 6.14
CA ALA A 74 -2.92 7.94 7.18
C ALA A 74 -3.90 7.35 8.19
N CYS A 75 -3.43 6.41 9.01
CA CYS A 75 -4.16 5.86 10.16
C CYS A 75 -3.33 6.02 11.43
N GLY A 76 -3.99 6.32 12.55
CA GLY A 76 -3.38 6.28 13.88
C GLY A 76 -3.94 5.14 14.71
N GLY A 77 -3.05 4.41 15.38
CA GLY A 77 -3.44 3.30 16.25
C GLY A 77 -2.47 3.13 17.42
N THR A 78 -2.95 2.55 18.49
CA THR A 78 -2.17 2.34 19.74
C THR A 78 -1.83 0.89 20.00
N TRP A 79 -2.27 -0.05 19.15
CA TRP A 79 -2.05 -1.48 19.38
C TRP A 79 -0.57 -1.90 19.38
N MET A 80 0.30 -1.12 18.70
CA MET A 80 1.76 -1.36 18.67
C MET A 80 2.48 -0.76 19.88
N ILE A 81 1.86 0.15 20.63
CA ILE A 81 2.47 0.90 21.72
C ILE A 81 1.61 0.84 22.98
N ASP A 82 1.15 -0.36 23.36
CA ASP A 82 0.39 -0.54 24.58
C ASP A 82 1.15 0.03 25.79
N SER A 83 0.42 0.73 26.66
CA SER A 83 1.00 1.39 27.83
C SER A 83 1.72 0.43 28.79
N LYS A 84 1.29 -0.84 28.86
CA LYS A 84 1.95 -1.87 29.64
C LYS A 84 3.33 -2.24 29.09
N LEU A 85 3.46 -2.29 27.76
CA LEU A 85 4.77 -2.54 27.11
C LEU A 85 5.75 -1.41 27.42
N ILE A 86 5.27 -0.17 27.41
CA ILE A 86 6.09 0.99 27.80
C ILE A 86 6.48 0.91 29.28
N ALA A 87 5.52 0.67 30.15
CA ALA A 87 5.77 0.59 31.59
C ALA A 87 6.77 -0.52 31.97
N ASN A 88 6.73 -1.65 31.22
CA ASN A 88 7.63 -2.78 31.43
C ASN A 88 8.98 -2.64 30.72
N GLY A 89 9.20 -1.58 29.94
CA GLY A 89 10.42 -1.40 29.14
C GLY A 89 10.56 -2.37 27.96
N GLU A 90 9.44 -2.95 27.48
CA GLU A 90 9.40 -3.95 26.40
C GLU A 90 9.51 -3.29 25.00
N PHE A 91 10.54 -2.48 24.79
CA PHE A 91 10.72 -1.70 23.56
C PHE A 91 10.99 -2.56 22.32
N ASP A 92 11.62 -3.72 22.46
CA ASP A 92 11.82 -4.66 21.35
C ASP A 92 10.46 -5.19 20.86
N LYS A 93 9.51 -5.45 21.77
CA LYS A 93 8.16 -5.85 21.39
C LYS A 93 7.40 -4.74 20.66
N ILE A 94 7.53 -3.50 21.12
CA ILE A 94 6.97 -2.33 20.43
C ILE A 94 7.55 -2.20 19.02
N LYS A 95 8.86 -2.38 18.88
CA LYS A 95 9.54 -2.37 17.57
C LYS A 95 8.99 -3.46 16.65
N GLU A 96 8.87 -4.69 17.13
CA GLU A 96 8.30 -5.82 16.37
C GLU A 96 6.87 -5.51 15.89
N LEU A 97 6.00 -5.08 16.81
CA LEU A 97 4.60 -4.74 16.49
C LEU A 97 4.51 -3.60 15.46
N THR A 98 5.39 -2.60 15.58
CA THR A 98 5.46 -1.49 14.62
C THR A 98 5.94 -1.97 13.25
N GLN A 99 6.94 -2.84 13.21
CA GLN A 99 7.40 -3.45 11.96
C GLN A 99 6.30 -4.29 11.29
N ASN A 100 5.53 -5.03 12.07
CA ASN A 100 4.40 -5.82 11.56
C ASN A 100 3.29 -4.90 11.02
N ALA A 101 2.97 -3.80 11.73
CA ALA A 101 2.02 -2.81 11.23
C ALA A 101 2.46 -2.23 9.87
N VAL A 102 3.74 -1.94 9.68
CA VAL A 102 4.30 -1.46 8.41
C VAL A 102 4.22 -2.55 7.34
N LYS A 103 4.57 -3.80 7.65
CA LYS A 103 4.43 -4.92 6.70
C LYS A 103 2.99 -5.09 6.24
N THR A 104 2.04 -5.06 7.17
CA THR A 104 0.61 -5.15 6.90
C THR A 104 0.14 -3.99 6.01
N MET A 105 0.55 -2.76 6.33
CA MET A 105 0.25 -1.56 5.53
C MET A 105 0.77 -1.66 4.09
N LEU A 106 2.00 -2.12 3.90
CA LEU A 106 2.62 -2.26 2.58
C LEU A 106 2.03 -3.44 1.81
N GLY A 107 1.77 -4.56 2.47
CA GLY A 107 1.27 -5.79 1.85
C GLY A 107 2.21 -6.35 0.79
N LEU A 108 3.53 -6.15 0.95
CA LEU A 108 4.54 -6.57 -0.01
C LEU A 108 4.56 -8.10 -0.12
N LYS A 109 4.31 -8.61 -1.33
CA LYS A 109 4.35 -10.04 -1.66
C LYS A 109 5.10 -10.24 -2.96
N LEU A 110 5.90 -11.30 -3.02
CA LEU A 110 6.47 -11.74 -4.29
C LEU A 110 5.32 -12.12 -5.24
N ASP A 111 5.30 -11.55 -6.42
CA ASP A 111 4.36 -11.88 -7.49
C ASP A 111 5.00 -12.93 -8.41
N HIS A 112 6.03 -12.54 -9.15
CA HIS A 112 6.74 -13.43 -10.03
C HIS A 112 8.23 -13.09 -10.15
N VAL A 113 8.98 -14.02 -10.73
CA VAL A 113 10.36 -13.83 -11.17
C VAL A 113 10.37 -13.88 -12.69
N GLY A 114 10.85 -12.80 -13.31
CA GLY A 114 11.00 -12.71 -14.76
C GLY A 114 12.41 -13.10 -15.19
N ILE A 115 12.53 -13.99 -16.20
CA ILE A 115 13.76 -14.45 -16.80
C ILE A 115 13.84 -13.87 -18.21
N ASN A 116 14.94 -13.22 -18.57
CA ASN A 116 15.14 -12.75 -19.94
C ASN A 116 15.47 -13.93 -20.86
N ALA A 117 14.81 -13.97 -22.02
CA ALA A 117 15.05 -14.95 -23.06
C ALA A 117 14.93 -14.30 -24.45
N THR A 118 14.82 -15.11 -25.49
CA THR A 118 14.61 -14.64 -26.86
C THR A 118 13.29 -15.18 -27.40
N PRO A 119 12.71 -14.58 -28.46
CA PRO A 119 11.47 -15.08 -29.06
C PRO A 119 11.53 -16.54 -29.49
N SER A 120 12.73 -17.04 -29.82
CA SER A 120 12.94 -18.44 -30.26
C SER A 120 13.11 -19.43 -29.10
N THR A 121 13.37 -18.96 -27.87
CA THR A 121 13.68 -19.83 -26.73
C THR A 121 12.69 -19.71 -25.58
N SER A 122 11.97 -18.60 -25.49
CA SER A 122 11.11 -18.27 -24.33
C SER A 122 10.01 -19.32 -24.09
N GLU A 123 9.32 -19.76 -25.14
CA GLU A 123 8.27 -20.76 -25.02
C GLU A 123 8.80 -22.11 -24.55
N GLY A 124 9.96 -22.55 -25.10
CA GLY A 124 10.62 -23.78 -24.68
C GLY A 124 11.02 -23.76 -23.20
N ILE A 125 11.63 -22.67 -22.75
CA ILE A 125 12.00 -22.48 -21.35
C ILE A 125 10.77 -22.49 -20.44
N ALA A 126 9.70 -21.80 -20.84
CA ALA A 126 8.45 -21.77 -20.07
C ALA A 126 7.81 -23.17 -19.96
N ASN A 127 7.82 -23.95 -21.04
CA ASN A 127 7.32 -25.32 -21.02
C ASN A 127 8.16 -26.23 -20.11
N GLU A 128 9.49 -26.11 -20.14
CA GLU A 128 10.36 -26.84 -19.20
C GLU A 128 10.07 -26.51 -17.76
N MET A 129 9.96 -25.20 -17.43
CA MET A 129 9.61 -24.75 -16.08
C MET A 129 8.22 -25.23 -15.67
N ALA A 130 7.24 -25.18 -16.56
CA ALA A 130 5.88 -25.67 -16.31
C ALA A 130 5.86 -27.17 -16.02
N GLY A 131 6.66 -27.95 -16.74
CA GLY A 131 6.83 -29.39 -16.50
C GLY A 131 7.42 -29.68 -15.12
N LEU A 132 8.44 -28.94 -14.70
CA LEU A 132 9.03 -29.04 -13.36
C LEU A 132 8.07 -28.64 -12.24
N LEU A 133 7.31 -27.56 -12.46
CA LEU A 133 6.38 -26.99 -11.48
C LEU A 133 4.99 -27.65 -11.51
N GLN A 134 4.75 -28.57 -12.47
CA GLN A 134 3.47 -29.24 -12.69
C GLN A 134 2.31 -28.24 -12.85
N CYS A 135 2.51 -27.21 -13.68
CA CYS A 135 1.54 -26.17 -13.94
C CYS A 135 1.37 -25.90 -15.45
N ASP A 136 0.39 -25.10 -15.82
CA ASP A 136 0.13 -24.73 -17.21
C ASP A 136 0.99 -23.54 -17.65
N VAL A 137 1.23 -23.44 -18.97
CA VAL A 137 1.86 -22.29 -19.61
C VAL A 137 0.78 -21.31 -20.09
N ARG A 138 0.94 -20.04 -19.76
CA ARG A 138 0.09 -18.94 -20.21
C ARG A 138 0.90 -17.95 -21.05
N ALA A 139 0.54 -17.79 -22.32
CA ALA A 139 1.16 -16.81 -23.19
C ALA A 139 0.60 -15.40 -22.97
N THR A 140 1.47 -14.39 -23.08
CA THR A 140 1.12 -12.98 -23.16
C THR A 140 1.71 -12.37 -24.46
N SER A 141 1.49 -11.09 -24.72
CA SER A 141 2.10 -10.41 -25.88
C SER A 141 3.63 -10.26 -25.77
N LYS A 142 4.21 -10.41 -24.57
CA LYS A 142 5.63 -10.14 -24.30
C LYS A 142 6.37 -11.27 -23.61
N SER A 143 5.67 -12.29 -23.16
CA SER A 143 6.23 -13.34 -22.32
C SER A 143 5.37 -14.59 -22.29
N PHE A 144 5.93 -15.67 -21.72
CA PHE A 144 5.22 -16.88 -21.32
C PHE A 144 5.33 -17.05 -19.82
N PHE A 145 4.24 -17.34 -19.14
CA PHE A 145 4.22 -17.67 -17.71
C PHE A 145 4.15 -19.18 -17.53
N ALA A 146 5.05 -19.75 -16.74
CA ALA A 146 4.89 -21.07 -16.16
C ALA A 146 4.18 -20.91 -14.79
N GLY A 147 2.91 -21.28 -14.76
CA GLY A 147 2.03 -20.96 -13.64
C GLY A 147 1.85 -19.46 -13.45
N GLU A 148 1.91 -19.02 -12.20
CA GLU A 148 1.76 -17.60 -11.85
C GLU A 148 3.09 -16.94 -11.42
N THR A 149 4.14 -17.72 -11.17
CA THR A 149 5.33 -17.26 -10.47
C THR A 149 6.59 -17.15 -11.31
N VAL A 150 6.64 -17.77 -12.49
CA VAL A 150 7.80 -17.68 -13.38
C VAL A 150 7.36 -17.10 -14.73
N GLU A 151 7.88 -15.91 -15.06
CA GLU A 151 7.69 -15.25 -16.34
C GLU A 151 8.94 -15.42 -17.20
N VAL A 152 8.81 -15.90 -18.41
CA VAL A 152 9.89 -15.99 -19.39
C VAL A 152 9.64 -14.98 -20.49
N MET A 153 10.47 -13.93 -20.53
CA MET A 153 10.33 -12.82 -21.45
C MET A 153 10.70 -13.23 -22.88
N ASN A 154 9.96 -12.71 -23.88
CA ASN A 154 10.28 -12.92 -25.30
C ASN A 154 11.51 -12.12 -25.75
N GLU A 155 11.92 -11.14 -24.98
CA GLU A 155 13.08 -10.29 -25.22
C GLU A 155 13.63 -9.79 -23.90
N ASN A 156 14.78 -9.11 -23.91
CA ASN A 156 15.33 -8.51 -22.71
C ASN A 156 14.35 -7.50 -22.14
N GLY A 157 13.78 -7.83 -20.99
CA GLY A 157 12.97 -6.93 -20.19
C GLY A 157 13.84 -5.98 -19.36
N ARG A 158 13.29 -5.52 -18.24
CA ARG A 158 14.03 -4.71 -17.28
C ARG A 158 15.09 -5.55 -16.58
N GLY A 159 16.29 -4.96 -16.43
CA GLY A 159 17.44 -5.63 -15.81
C GLY A 159 18.18 -6.56 -16.75
N THR A 160 19.46 -6.79 -16.46
CA THR A 160 20.39 -7.56 -17.32
C THR A 160 20.01 -9.04 -17.43
N HIS A 161 19.54 -9.62 -16.34
CA HIS A 161 19.23 -11.06 -16.28
C HIS A 161 17.74 -11.36 -16.13
N GLY A 162 16.93 -10.34 -15.88
CA GLY A 162 15.50 -10.46 -15.58
C GLY A 162 15.08 -9.51 -14.48
N HIS A 163 13.97 -9.82 -13.83
CA HIS A 163 13.39 -8.99 -12.78
C HIS A 163 12.69 -9.81 -11.71
N ILE A 164 12.45 -9.17 -10.57
CA ILE A 164 11.59 -9.70 -9.51
C ILE A 164 10.42 -8.73 -9.35
N CYS A 165 9.21 -9.23 -9.49
CA CYS A 165 7.99 -8.45 -9.33
C CYS A 165 7.40 -8.64 -7.93
N TYR A 166 6.95 -7.54 -7.35
CA TYR A 166 6.24 -7.54 -6.07
C TYR A 166 4.90 -6.84 -6.22
N THR A 167 3.85 -7.43 -5.64
CA THR A 167 2.59 -6.74 -5.40
C THR A 167 2.62 -6.00 -4.06
N VAL A 168 1.86 -4.92 -3.99
CA VAL A 168 1.71 -4.10 -2.78
C VAL A 168 0.27 -3.61 -2.65
N ASN A 169 -0.16 -3.25 -1.44
CA ASN A 169 -1.50 -2.70 -1.21
C ASN A 169 -1.72 -1.32 -1.87
N SER A 170 -0.66 -0.56 -2.10
CA SER A 170 -0.68 0.72 -2.81
C SER A 170 0.71 1.05 -3.30
N VAL A 171 0.86 1.23 -4.62
CA VAL A 171 2.16 1.56 -5.24
C VAL A 171 2.64 2.93 -4.79
N ASP A 172 1.76 3.95 -4.73
CA ASP A 172 2.09 5.29 -4.20
C ASP A 172 2.68 5.24 -2.79
N ARG A 173 2.06 4.45 -1.92
CA ARG A 173 2.50 4.31 -0.52
C ARG A 173 3.81 3.57 -0.43
N ALA A 174 3.97 2.50 -1.20
CA ALA A 174 5.19 1.71 -1.23
C ALA A 174 6.38 2.54 -1.76
N VAL A 175 6.18 3.26 -2.86
CA VAL A 175 7.22 4.14 -3.43
C VAL A 175 7.65 5.18 -2.41
N ARG A 176 6.72 5.96 -1.81
CA ARG A 176 7.06 6.95 -0.77
C ARG A 176 7.77 6.34 0.44
N TYR A 177 7.34 5.16 0.87
CA TYR A 177 7.96 4.45 1.98
C TYR A 177 9.42 4.07 1.69
N PHE A 178 9.70 3.57 0.48
CA PHE A 178 11.03 3.16 0.07
C PHE A 178 11.92 4.36 -0.27
N GLU A 179 11.40 5.40 -0.93
CA GLU A 179 12.14 6.65 -1.19
C GLU A 179 12.62 7.31 0.10
N ALA A 180 11.79 7.36 1.14
CA ALA A 180 12.16 7.86 2.45
C ALA A 180 13.28 7.05 3.13
N ARG A 181 13.61 5.86 2.59
CA ARG A 181 14.70 4.97 3.03
C ARG A 181 15.88 4.95 2.08
N GLY A 182 15.91 5.85 1.09
CA GLY A 182 17.00 6.03 0.15
C GLY A 182 16.95 5.14 -1.09
N TYR A 183 15.88 4.37 -1.29
CA TYR A 183 15.68 3.66 -2.56
C TYR A 183 15.32 4.66 -3.66
N LYS A 184 15.84 4.40 -4.86
CA LYS A 184 15.56 5.22 -6.05
C LYS A 184 14.68 4.45 -7.02
N PHE A 185 13.66 5.10 -7.52
CA PHE A 185 12.80 4.57 -8.57
C PHE A 185 13.15 5.23 -9.89
N VAL A 186 12.93 4.50 -10.98
CA VAL A 186 13.18 4.99 -12.35
C VAL A 186 11.93 5.75 -12.80
N GLU A 187 11.99 7.08 -12.79
CA GLU A 187 10.83 7.97 -12.96
C GLU A 187 10.10 7.75 -14.30
N GLU A 188 10.83 7.54 -15.38
CA GLU A 188 10.29 7.30 -16.73
C GLU A 188 9.53 5.98 -16.86
N THR A 189 9.62 5.10 -15.87
CA THR A 189 8.88 3.83 -15.85
C THR A 189 7.61 3.88 -15.03
N LYS A 190 7.38 4.97 -14.29
CA LYS A 190 6.17 5.15 -13.49
C LYS A 190 4.95 5.25 -14.40
N GLN A 191 3.93 4.47 -14.09
CA GLN A 191 2.64 4.48 -14.77
C GLN A 191 1.56 4.95 -13.80
N PHE A 192 0.61 5.71 -14.33
CA PHE A 192 -0.47 6.27 -13.51
C PHE A 192 -1.82 5.81 -14.05
N ASP A 193 -2.76 5.62 -13.15
CA ASP A 193 -4.16 5.40 -13.48
C ASP A 193 -4.86 6.71 -13.88
N ALA A 194 -6.15 6.63 -14.24
CA ALA A 194 -6.95 7.79 -14.63
C ALA A 194 -7.16 8.83 -13.49
N LYS A 195 -6.91 8.43 -12.24
CA LYS A 195 -7.00 9.31 -11.06
C LYS A 195 -5.64 9.90 -10.66
N GLY A 196 -4.56 9.53 -11.36
CA GLY A 196 -3.20 9.98 -11.05
C GLY A 196 -2.49 9.17 -9.97
N HIS A 197 -2.97 7.99 -9.60
CA HIS A 197 -2.29 7.06 -8.71
C HIS A 197 -1.31 6.17 -9.46
N LEU A 198 -0.16 5.89 -8.87
CA LEU A 198 0.80 4.90 -9.37
C LEU A 198 0.19 3.49 -9.40
N LYS A 199 0.46 2.75 -10.48
CA LYS A 199 0.01 1.38 -10.72
C LYS A 199 1.16 0.46 -11.15
#